data_55c6fb9abfe3001f5a32eabdbe55a3af
#
_entry.id   55c6fb9abfe3001f5a32eabdbe55a3af
#
_cell.length_a   1.000
_cell.length_b   1.000
_cell.length_c   1.000
_cell.angle_alpha   90.00
_cell.angle_beta   90.00
_cell.angle_gamma   90.00
#
_symmetry.space_group_name_H-M   'P 1'
#
loop_
_entity.id
_entity.type
_entity.pdbx_description
1 polymer ?
#
loop_
_entity_poly.entity_id
_entity_poly.type
_entity_poly.pdbx_seq_one_letter_code
_entity_poly.pdbx_strand_id
1 'polypeptide(L)'
;MSLLSAFNNNRINFFFVSIFSLFPVVLLLGSAAINIVIVIIDVFFLYKLYVTKNFNYLNNKFFYSLLIFWIYLIINLFFSLNFEGSISRSFGFVRFIIFTFSIRYFFNEIDNDARKLILNSWTIIFFIVSFDLIFEYILGYNILGFSSYMPGRL
;
A
#
# COMPACT_ATOMS: atom_id res chain seq x y z
N MET A 1 -8.98 -25.35 16.38
CA MET A 1 -9.19 -24.08 15.65
C MET A 1 -10.71 -23.88 15.54
N SER A 2 -11.29 -22.85 16.13
CA SER A 2 -12.75 -22.69 16.15
C SER A 2 -13.29 -22.27 14.78
N LEU A 3 -14.48 -22.74 14.40
CA LEU A 3 -15.14 -22.38 13.14
C LEU A 3 -15.25 -20.85 12.96
N LEU A 4 -15.41 -20.11 14.05
CA LEU A 4 -15.44 -18.64 14.08
C LEU A 4 -14.12 -18.02 13.63
N SER A 5 -12.97 -18.59 13.98
CA SER A 5 -11.65 -18.07 13.55
C SER A 5 -11.41 -18.31 12.06
N ALA A 6 -11.84 -19.43 11.51
CA ALA A 6 -11.74 -19.74 10.09
C ALA A 6 -12.64 -18.82 9.25
N PHE A 7 -13.87 -18.55 9.70
CA PHE A 7 -14.80 -17.68 9.00
C PHE A 7 -14.34 -16.22 8.99
N ASN A 8 -13.78 -15.74 10.10
CA ASN A 8 -13.22 -14.39 10.20
C ASN A 8 -11.95 -14.24 9.33
N ASN A 9 -11.13 -15.27 9.23
CA ASN A 9 -9.94 -15.31 8.40
C ASN A 9 -10.26 -15.11 6.91
N ASN A 10 -11.29 -15.80 6.41
CA ASN A 10 -11.70 -15.70 5.01
C ASN A 10 -12.24 -14.30 4.67
N ARG A 11 -12.98 -13.65 5.58
CA ARG A 11 -13.49 -12.29 5.36
C ARG A 11 -12.35 -11.26 5.28
N ILE A 12 -11.36 -11.35 6.16
CA ILE A 12 -10.21 -10.42 6.15
C ILE A 12 -9.39 -10.62 4.88
N ASN A 13 -9.16 -11.85 4.47
CA ASN A 13 -8.43 -12.14 3.23
C ASN A 13 -9.19 -11.62 2.00
N PHE A 14 -10.51 -11.80 1.94
CA PHE A 14 -11.35 -11.23 0.88
C PHE A 14 -11.26 -9.70 0.83
N PHE A 15 -11.33 -9.04 1.99
CA PHE A 15 -11.20 -7.59 2.09
C PHE A 15 -9.84 -7.10 1.60
N PHE A 16 -8.74 -7.78 2.01
CA PHE A 16 -7.41 -7.48 1.52
C PHE A 16 -7.30 -7.61 0.00
N VAL A 17 -7.79 -8.73 -0.56
CA VAL A 17 -7.76 -8.96 -2.02
C VAL A 17 -8.51 -7.86 -2.75
N SER A 18 -9.68 -7.45 -2.25
CA SER A 18 -10.49 -6.38 -2.85
C SER A 18 -9.77 -5.03 -2.84
N ILE A 19 -9.23 -4.62 -1.69
CA ILE A 19 -8.49 -3.36 -1.57
C ILE A 19 -7.24 -3.39 -2.45
N PHE A 20 -6.50 -4.51 -2.41
CA PHE A 20 -5.24 -4.60 -3.13
C PHE A 20 -5.43 -4.71 -4.64
N SER A 21 -6.53 -5.31 -5.10
CA SER A 21 -6.91 -5.31 -6.52
C SER A 21 -7.20 -3.91 -7.05
N LEU A 22 -7.76 -3.02 -6.22
CA LEU A 22 -8.06 -1.63 -6.57
C LEU A 22 -6.91 -0.67 -6.27
N PHE A 23 -5.80 -1.15 -5.74
CA PHE A 23 -4.68 -0.29 -5.32
C PHE A 23 -4.14 0.61 -6.46
N PRO A 24 -4.04 0.19 -7.73
CA PRO A 24 -3.63 1.09 -8.81
C PRO A 24 -4.58 2.28 -9.01
N VAL A 25 -5.90 2.09 -8.78
CA VAL A 25 -6.87 3.21 -8.83
C VAL A 25 -6.60 4.18 -7.67
N VAL A 26 -6.26 3.66 -6.49
CA VAL A 26 -5.90 4.48 -5.32
C VAL A 26 -4.66 5.33 -5.60
N LEU A 27 -3.68 4.80 -6.36
CA LEU A 27 -2.50 5.55 -6.78
C LEU A 27 -2.87 6.76 -7.66
N LEU A 28 -3.89 6.65 -8.50
CA LEU A 28 -4.39 7.74 -9.36
C LEU A 28 -5.13 8.81 -8.55
N LEU A 29 -5.76 8.45 -7.43
CA LEU A 29 -6.46 9.39 -6.55
C LEU A 29 -5.52 10.29 -5.73
N GLY A 30 -4.23 9.99 -5.75
CA GLY A 30 -3.20 10.81 -5.12
C GLY A 30 -2.79 10.40 -3.71
N SER A 31 -1.86 11.16 -3.14
CA SER A 31 -1.14 10.80 -1.91
C SER A 31 -2.03 10.63 -0.67
N ALA A 32 -3.11 11.38 -0.57
CA ALA A 32 -4.04 11.28 0.56
C ALA A 32 -4.75 9.92 0.57
N ALA A 33 -5.27 9.47 -0.59
CA ALA A 33 -5.94 8.19 -0.73
C ALA A 33 -4.98 7.02 -0.44
N ILE A 34 -3.75 7.09 -0.96
CA ILE A 34 -2.70 6.10 -0.69
C ILE A 34 -2.46 5.96 0.80
N ASN A 35 -2.28 7.08 1.51
CA ASN A 35 -2.02 7.08 2.94
C ASN A 35 -3.16 6.45 3.75
N ILE A 36 -4.42 6.75 3.38
CA ILE A 36 -5.59 6.15 4.03
C ILE A 36 -5.60 4.63 3.84
N VAL A 37 -5.38 4.16 2.62
CA VAL A 37 -5.39 2.71 2.32
C VAL A 37 -4.25 1.99 3.02
N ILE A 38 -3.04 2.56 3.07
CA ILE A 38 -1.92 2.01 3.82
C ILE A 38 -2.31 1.83 5.30
N VAL A 39 -2.84 2.88 5.94
CA VAL A 39 -3.25 2.82 7.35
C VAL A 39 -4.33 1.76 7.58
N ILE A 40 -5.30 1.64 6.67
CA ILE A 40 -6.34 0.61 6.77
C ILE A 40 -5.72 -0.80 6.74
N ILE A 41 -4.84 -1.07 5.78
CA ILE A 41 -4.15 -2.37 5.67
C ILE A 41 -3.32 -2.65 6.91
N ASP A 42 -2.59 -1.66 7.42
CA ASP A 42 -1.76 -1.79 8.62
C ASP A 42 -2.60 -2.11 9.86
N VAL A 43 -3.74 -1.44 10.05
CA VAL A 43 -4.66 -1.72 11.17
C VAL A 43 -5.19 -3.15 11.08
N PHE A 44 -5.59 -3.62 9.89
CA PHE A 44 -6.04 -5.00 9.70
C PHE A 44 -4.93 -6.01 9.98
N PHE A 45 -3.71 -5.73 9.58
CA PHE A 45 -2.55 -6.59 9.88
C PHE A 45 -2.27 -6.65 11.38
N LEU A 46 -2.21 -5.51 12.06
CA LEU A 46 -1.98 -5.47 13.50
C LEU A 46 -3.09 -6.16 14.28
N TYR A 47 -4.36 -5.97 13.88
CA TYR A 47 -5.48 -6.71 14.43
C TYR A 47 -5.31 -8.22 14.26
N LYS A 48 -4.89 -8.66 13.07
CA LYS A 48 -4.64 -10.07 12.78
C LYS A 48 -3.53 -10.65 13.65
N LEU A 49 -2.40 -9.94 13.79
CA LEU A 49 -1.30 -10.32 14.68
C LEU A 49 -1.76 -10.44 16.14
N TYR A 50 -2.59 -9.50 16.61
CA TYR A 50 -3.13 -9.50 17.96
C TYR A 50 -4.00 -10.73 18.22
N VAL A 51 -4.89 -11.07 17.28
CA VAL A 51 -5.82 -12.21 17.41
C VAL A 51 -5.08 -13.55 17.30
N THR A 52 -4.13 -13.67 16.36
CA THR A 52 -3.40 -14.93 16.11
C THR A 52 -2.22 -15.14 17.07
N LYS A 53 -1.78 -14.08 17.75
CA LYS A 53 -0.58 -14.05 18.62
C LYS A 53 0.69 -14.57 17.91
N ASN A 54 0.71 -14.53 16.57
CA ASN A 54 1.82 -15.06 15.79
C ASN A 54 2.74 -13.92 15.34
N PHE A 55 3.68 -13.53 16.20
CA PHE A 55 4.66 -12.49 15.93
C PHE A 55 5.90 -12.98 15.17
N ASN A 56 5.95 -14.25 14.78
CA ASN A 56 7.11 -14.84 14.09
C ASN A 56 7.39 -14.14 12.74
N TYR A 57 6.37 -13.54 12.11
CA TYR A 57 6.54 -12.76 10.88
C TYR A 57 7.44 -11.53 11.07
N LEU A 58 7.45 -10.96 12.27
CA LEU A 58 8.29 -9.79 12.60
C LEU A 58 9.70 -10.21 13.04
N ASN A 59 9.91 -11.48 13.37
CA ASN A 59 11.21 -11.97 13.84
C ASN A 59 12.09 -12.40 12.65
N ASN A 60 12.56 -11.43 11.85
CA ASN A 60 13.51 -11.71 10.79
C ASN A 60 14.53 -10.57 10.63
N LYS A 61 15.69 -10.90 10.02
CA LYS A 61 16.79 -9.95 9.82
C LYS A 61 16.38 -8.71 9.03
N PHE A 62 15.46 -8.86 8.07
CA PHE A 62 14.97 -7.75 7.26
C PHE A 62 14.15 -6.76 8.08
N PHE A 63 13.31 -7.24 9.01
CA PHE A 63 12.58 -6.37 9.95
C PHE A 63 13.53 -5.54 10.80
N TYR A 64 14.55 -6.18 11.38
CA TYR A 64 15.53 -5.47 12.20
C TYR A 64 16.33 -4.45 11.39
N SER A 65 16.69 -4.74 10.15
CA SER A 65 17.39 -3.75 9.30
C SER A 65 16.52 -2.53 8.99
N LEU A 66 15.21 -2.71 8.76
CA LEU A 66 14.29 -1.57 8.57
C LEU A 66 14.08 -0.77 9.86
N LEU A 67 14.06 -1.44 11.03
CA LEU A 67 13.99 -0.75 12.32
C LEU A 67 15.26 0.07 12.57
N ILE A 68 16.43 -0.47 12.30
CA ILE A 68 17.71 0.26 12.44
C ILE A 68 17.70 1.47 11.51
N PHE A 69 17.24 1.31 10.27
CA PHE A 69 17.10 2.44 9.33
C PHE A 69 16.12 3.50 9.86
N TRP A 70 15.00 3.10 10.44
CA TRP A 70 14.06 4.04 11.04
C TRP A 70 14.65 4.79 12.25
N ILE A 71 15.37 4.08 13.13
CA ILE A 71 16.10 4.71 14.24
C ILE A 71 17.11 5.73 13.71
N TYR A 72 17.84 5.39 12.63
CA TYR A 72 18.74 6.34 11.97
C TYR A 72 18.01 7.60 11.48
N LEU A 73 16.81 7.47 10.89
CA LEU A 73 16.01 8.62 10.48
C LEU A 73 15.59 9.50 11.66
N ILE A 74 15.27 8.89 12.81
CA ILE A 74 14.94 9.62 14.06
C ILE A 74 16.17 10.35 14.60
N ILE A 75 17.34 9.71 14.59
CA ILE A 75 18.58 10.37 15.03
C ILE A 75 18.90 11.55 14.11
N ASN A 76 18.77 11.36 12.80
CA ASN A 76 19.05 12.40 11.80
C ASN A 76 18.09 13.61 11.93
N LEU A 77 16.91 13.42 12.53
CA LEU A 77 15.97 14.49 12.82
C LEU A 77 16.61 15.62 13.67
N PHE A 78 17.44 15.26 14.65
CA PHE A 78 18.09 16.22 15.53
C PHE A 78 19.13 17.10 14.82
N PHE A 79 19.58 16.70 13.64
CA PHE A 79 20.53 17.45 12.79
C PHE A 79 19.83 18.19 11.66
N SER A 80 18.49 18.12 11.58
CA SER A 80 17.72 18.72 10.49
C SER A 80 17.60 20.23 10.65
N LEU A 81 17.79 20.98 9.56
CA LEU A 81 17.57 22.42 9.50
C LEU A 81 16.09 22.80 9.72
N ASN A 82 15.16 21.92 9.37
CA ASN A 82 13.72 22.10 9.61
C ASN A 82 13.20 20.96 10.47
N PHE A 83 13.35 21.10 11.78
CA PHE A 83 12.98 20.08 12.76
C PHE A 83 11.48 19.76 12.72
N GLU A 84 10.60 20.76 12.71
CA GLU A 84 9.15 20.58 12.71
C GLU A 84 8.64 19.83 11.46
N GLY A 85 9.12 20.21 10.28
CA GLY A 85 8.76 19.53 9.04
C GLY A 85 9.33 18.10 8.92
N SER A 86 10.44 17.83 9.60
CA SER A 86 11.11 16.52 9.59
C SER A 86 10.50 15.52 10.58
N ILE A 87 9.92 15.96 11.70
CA ILE A 87 9.26 15.10 12.71
C ILE A 87 8.19 14.23 12.04
N SER A 88 7.22 14.85 11.38
CA SER A 88 6.10 14.15 10.77
C SER A 88 6.55 13.09 9.75
N ARG A 89 7.61 13.38 9.00
CA ARG A 89 8.18 12.45 8.00
C ARG A 89 8.91 11.29 8.66
N SER A 90 9.76 11.55 9.64
CA SER A 90 10.57 10.51 10.30
C SER A 90 9.72 9.57 11.13
N PHE A 91 8.79 10.07 11.93
CA PHE A 91 7.85 9.23 12.67
C PHE A 91 6.84 8.54 11.76
N GLY A 92 6.33 9.24 10.74
CA GLY A 92 5.41 8.67 9.77
C GLY A 92 5.99 7.52 8.95
N PHE A 93 7.31 7.39 8.87
CA PHE A 93 7.96 6.32 8.12
C PHE A 93 7.67 4.92 8.68
N VAL A 94 7.39 4.78 9.97
CA VAL A 94 7.10 3.48 10.61
C VAL A 94 5.91 2.77 9.95
N ARG A 95 4.90 3.52 9.47
CA ARG A 95 3.75 2.94 8.77
C ARG A 95 4.16 2.16 7.50
N PHE A 96 5.18 2.64 6.76
CA PHE A 96 5.65 1.93 5.57
C PHE A 96 6.39 0.63 5.93
N ILE A 97 7.04 0.59 7.10
CA ILE A 97 7.61 -0.66 7.63
C ILE A 97 6.47 -1.65 7.92
N ILE A 98 5.45 -1.22 8.66
CA ILE A 98 4.29 -2.06 8.97
C ILE A 98 3.61 -2.52 7.67
N PHE A 99 3.40 -1.62 6.72
CA PHE A 99 2.79 -1.92 5.43
C PHE A 99 3.56 -2.98 4.64
N THR A 100 4.89 -2.91 4.62
CA THR A 100 5.74 -3.91 3.95
C THR A 100 5.50 -5.32 4.53
N PHE A 101 5.38 -5.43 5.85
CA PHE A 101 5.09 -6.70 6.51
C PHE A 101 3.64 -7.14 6.37
N SER A 102 2.71 -6.18 6.33
CA SER A 102 1.29 -6.42 6.05
C SER A 102 1.12 -7.08 4.69
N ILE A 103 1.74 -6.51 3.65
CA ILE A 103 1.69 -7.08 2.28
C ILE A 103 2.26 -8.50 2.29
N ARG A 104 3.46 -8.70 2.84
CA ARG A 104 4.09 -10.02 2.90
C ARG A 104 3.21 -11.05 3.62
N TYR A 105 2.59 -10.65 4.75
CA TYR A 105 1.72 -11.51 5.51
C TYR A 105 0.51 -11.93 4.69
N PHE A 106 -0.25 -10.99 4.14
CA PHE A 106 -1.48 -11.27 3.41
C PHE A 106 -1.22 -12.02 2.11
N PHE A 107 -0.14 -11.70 1.38
CA PHE A 107 0.23 -12.47 0.18
C PHE A 107 0.63 -13.91 0.48
N ASN A 108 1.09 -14.23 1.68
CA ASN A 108 1.35 -15.61 2.09
C ASN A 108 0.07 -16.35 2.50
N GLU A 109 -0.96 -15.63 2.97
CA GLU A 109 -2.23 -16.20 3.42
C GLU A 109 -3.24 -16.43 2.28
N ILE A 110 -3.16 -15.66 1.18
CA ILE A 110 -4.05 -15.80 0.04
C ILE A 110 -3.59 -16.92 -0.90
N ASP A 111 -4.56 -17.56 -1.54
CA ASP A 111 -4.34 -18.61 -2.53
C ASP A 111 -3.83 -18.05 -3.89
N ASN A 112 -3.43 -18.96 -4.77
CA ASN A 112 -2.91 -18.60 -6.08
C ASN A 112 -3.97 -17.94 -6.99
N ASP A 113 -5.24 -18.27 -6.83
CA ASP A 113 -6.32 -17.71 -7.65
C ASP A 113 -6.61 -16.26 -7.22
N ALA A 114 -6.58 -15.97 -5.92
CA ALA A 114 -6.67 -14.60 -5.42
C ALA A 114 -5.46 -13.74 -5.87
N ARG A 115 -4.25 -14.30 -5.90
CA ARG A 115 -3.07 -13.60 -6.46
C ARG A 115 -3.24 -13.29 -7.93
N LYS A 116 -3.72 -14.23 -8.73
CA LYS A 116 -4.01 -14.02 -10.15
C LYS A 116 -5.07 -12.94 -10.35
N LEU A 117 -6.11 -12.92 -9.51
CA LEU A 117 -7.14 -11.88 -9.55
C LEU A 117 -6.56 -10.49 -9.33
N ILE A 118 -5.68 -10.32 -8.32
CA ILE A 118 -4.97 -9.07 -8.07
C ILE A 118 -4.15 -8.65 -9.30
N LEU A 119 -3.33 -9.56 -9.83
CA LEU A 119 -2.46 -9.28 -10.99
C LEU A 119 -3.27 -8.92 -12.24
N ASN A 120 -4.34 -9.66 -12.52
CA ASN A 120 -5.22 -9.37 -13.65
C ASN A 120 -5.91 -8.01 -13.51
N SER A 121 -6.40 -7.68 -12.31
CA SER A 121 -6.99 -6.36 -12.03
C SER A 121 -5.98 -5.24 -12.27
N TRP A 122 -4.75 -5.38 -11.80
CA TRP A 122 -3.68 -4.42 -12.03
C TRP A 122 -3.37 -4.26 -13.52
N THR A 123 -3.25 -5.39 -14.24
CA THR A 123 -2.99 -5.39 -15.68
C THR A 123 -4.08 -4.62 -16.44
N ILE A 124 -5.35 -4.88 -16.12
CA ILE A 124 -6.49 -4.20 -16.77
C ILE A 124 -6.46 -2.69 -16.46
N ILE A 125 -6.25 -2.32 -15.19
CA ILE A 125 -6.23 -0.89 -14.79
C ILE A 125 -5.07 -0.17 -15.46
N PHE A 126 -3.85 -0.74 -15.45
CA PHE A 126 -2.69 -0.13 -16.12
C PHE A 126 -2.88 -0.03 -17.63
N PHE A 127 -3.54 -1.01 -18.25
CA PHE A 127 -3.85 -0.94 -19.69
C PHE A 127 -4.81 0.22 -19.99
N ILE A 128 -5.87 0.38 -19.19
CA ILE A 128 -6.83 1.49 -19.33
C ILE A 128 -6.14 2.83 -19.17
N VAL A 129 -5.31 2.99 -18.12
CA VAL A 129 -4.57 4.23 -17.87
C VAL A 129 -3.58 4.54 -19.00
N SER A 130 -2.85 3.53 -19.48
CA SER A 130 -1.92 3.71 -20.58
C SER A 130 -2.64 4.11 -21.87
N PHE A 131 -3.81 3.55 -22.11
CA PHE A 131 -4.64 3.94 -23.25
C PHE A 131 -5.13 5.38 -23.14
N ASP A 132 -5.60 5.81 -21.96
CA ASP A 132 -6.02 7.18 -21.70
C ASP A 132 -4.88 8.18 -21.92
N LEU A 133 -3.67 7.87 -21.44
CA LEU A 133 -2.49 8.71 -21.66
C LEU A 133 -2.11 8.84 -23.14
N ILE A 134 -2.18 7.77 -23.92
CA ILE A 134 -1.94 7.80 -25.37
C ILE A 134 -3.02 8.65 -26.06
N PHE A 135 -4.27 8.47 -25.65
CA PHE A 135 -5.40 9.22 -26.18
C PHE A 135 -5.26 10.72 -25.90
N GLU A 136 -4.89 11.09 -24.67
CA GLU A 136 -4.62 12.48 -24.28
C GLU A 136 -3.45 13.08 -25.07
N TYR A 137 -2.38 12.29 -25.28
CA TYR A 137 -1.25 12.73 -26.09
C TYR A 137 -1.62 13.09 -27.54
N ILE A 138 -2.52 12.30 -28.15
CA ILE A 138 -2.91 12.48 -29.57
C ILE A 138 -3.95 13.61 -29.72
N LEU A 139 -4.93 13.69 -28.82
CA LEU A 139 -6.11 14.56 -28.95
C LEU A 139 -6.03 15.84 -28.09
N GLY A 140 -5.07 15.91 -27.14
CA GLY A 140 -4.91 17.05 -26.23
C GLY A 140 -5.91 17.06 -25.08
N TYR A 141 -6.75 16.04 -24.93
CA TYR A 141 -7.69 15.87 -23.83
C TYR A 141 -7.84 14.37 -23.50
N ASN A 142 -8.11 14.07 -22.23
CA ASN A 142 -8.31 12.69 -21.79
C ASN A 142 -9.72 12.16 -22.17
N ILE A 143 -9.96 10.86 -21.94
CA ILE A 143 -11.27 10.21 -22.27
C ILE A 143 -12.44 10.89 -21.54
N LEU A 144 -12.21 11.53 -20.40
CA LEU A 144 -13.23 12.27 -19.63
C LEU A 144 -13.44 13.71 -20.13
N GLY A 145 -12.69 14.16 -21.14
CA GLY A 145 -12.81 15.48 -21.75
C GLY A 145 -12.04 16.60 -21.03
N PHE A 146 -11.19 16.27 -20.06
CA PHE A 146 -10.30 17.25 -19.42
C PHE A 146 -9.09 17.51 -20.32
N SER A 147 -8.84 18.79 -20.65
CA SER A 147 -7.67 19.20 -21.41
C SER A 147 -6.40 19.08 -20.55
N SER A 148 -5.29 18.72 -21.18
CA SER A 148 -3.96 18.79 -20.55
C SER A 148 -3.71 20.21 -20.04
N TYR A 149 -3.39 20.36 -18.73
CA TYR A 149 -3.20 21.68 -18.09
C TYR A 149 -1.96 22.42 -18.61
N MET A 150 -1.05 21.71 -19.28
CA MET A 150 0.10 22.31 -19.98
C MET A 150 0.38 21.53 -21.28
N PRO A 151 0.29 22.16 -22.45
CA PRO A 151 0.72 21.54 -23.70
C PRO A 151 2.20 21.13 -23.59
N GLY A 152 2.49 19.83 -23.71
CA GLY A 152 3.84 19.29 -23.69
C GLY A 152 4.36 18.79 -22.33
N ARG A 153 3.52 18.69 -21.28
CA ARG A 153 3.80 17.92 -20.07
C ARG A 153 2.93 16.66 -20.05
N LEU A 154 3.52 15.57 -20.45
CA LEU A 154 3.14 14.23 -20.00
C LEU A 154 3.96 13.88 -18.78
#